data_d550a14ff6d605422020ff75218cd585
#
_entry.id   d550a14ff6d605422020ff75218cd585
#
_cell.length_a   1.000
_cell.length_b   1.000
_cell.length_c   1.000
_cell.angle_alpha   90.00
_cell.angle_beta   90.00
_cell.angle_gamma   90.00
#
_symmetry.space_group_name_H-M   'P 1'
#
loop_
_entity.id
_entity.type
_entity.pdbx_description
1 polymer ?
#
loop_
_entity_poly.entity_id
_entity_poly.type
_entity_poly.pdbx_seq_one_letter_code
_entity_poly.pdbx_strand_id
1 'polypeptide(L)'
;CVAVLFWQIREPACVAEREAADRAAGSSDEDEGVTDAGGKMPRPMFRSLLFILASVFFWFFGYNAVTSAFSRYAEQELQGNFALVLMICTVAAIVSYMPVGMIAQRIGRKRTILIGIVMLGTAFFAGIFFHSVSPLLYIFFALAGMGWAFINVNSYPMVVELSKGSDVGKYTGYYYTVSMTAQIFTPILSNILMEHVGYRTLFPYAAFFVFASFVT
;
A
#
# COMPACT_ATOMS: atom_id res chain seq x y z
N CYS A 1 15.94 -3.02 -18.87
CA CYS A 1 14.55 -2.54 -19.01
C CYS A 1 14.46 -1.12 -19.57
N VAL A 2 15.18 -0.10 -19.00
CA VAL A 2 15.07 1.31 -19.45
C VAL A 2 15.42 1.50 -20.92
N ALA A 3 16.49 0.87 -21.42
CA ALA A 3 16.88 0.97 -22.83
C ALA A 3 15.84 0.40 -23.81
N VAL A 4 15.13 -0.67 -23.42
CA VAL A 4 14.06 -1.27 -24.22
C VAL A 4 12.83 -0.36 -24.26
N LEU A 5 12.49 0.28 -23.15
CA LEU A 5 11.40 1.26 -23.07
C LEU A 5 11.67 2.47 -23.96
N PHE A 6 12.89 3.00 -23.95
CA PHE A 6 13.28 4.14 -24.81
C PHE A 6 13.23 3.80 -26.32
N TRP A 7 13.49 2.54 -26.68
CA TRP A 7 13.58 2.14 -28.08
C TRP A 7 12.23 1.69 -28.66
N GLN A 8 11.35 1.16 -27.83
CA GLN A 8 10.09 0.53 -28.25
C GLN A 8 8.86 1.38 -28.03
N ILE A 9 8.89 2.33 -27.08
CA ILE A 9 7.75 3.21 -26.78
C ILE A 9 7.95 4.56 -27.49
N ARG A 10 7.23 4.79 -28.56
CA ARG A 10 7.11 6.11 -29.19
C ARG A 10 5.95 6.85 -28.51
N GLU A 11 6.25 7.59 -27.44
CA GLU A 11 5.26 8.37 -26.69
C GLU A 11 4.28 9.17 -27.57
N PRO A 12 4.72 9.89 -28.63
CA PRO A 12 3.79 10.63 -29.49
C PRO A 12 2.76 9.74 -30.20
N ALA A 13 3.16 8.52 -30.59
CA ALA A 13 2.25 7.59 -31.27
C ALA A 13 1.22 7.00 -30.29
N CYS A 14 1.64 6.64 -29.07
CA CYS A 14 0.75 6.14 -28.03
C CYS A 14 -0.28 7.20 -27.57
N VAL A 15 0.13 8.46 -27.50
CA VAL A 15 -0.78 9.57 -27.15
C VAL A 15 -1.80 9.77 -28.27
N ALA A 16 -1.37 9.77 -29.55
CA ALA A 16 -2.26 9.92 -30.69
C ALA A 16 -3.25 8.74 -30.83
N GLU A 17 -2.80 7.50 -30.57
CA GLU A 17 -3.68 6.32 -30.55
C GLU A 17 -4.71 6.39 -29.43
N ARG A 18 -4.31 6.86 -28.23
CA ARG A 18 -5.21 7.04 -27.10
C ARG A 18 -6.26 8.11 -27.40
N GLU A 19 -5.85 9.26 -27.92
CA GLU A 19 -6.78 10.33 -28.30
C GLU A 19 -7.72 9.89 -29.44
N ALA A 20 -7.26 9.05 -30.37
CA ALA A 20 -8.09 8.48 -31.41
C ALA A 20 -9.07 7.44 -30.85
N ALA A 21 -8.65 6.61 -29.89
CA ALA A 21 -9.50 5.65 -29.23
C ALA A 21 -10.58 6.35 -28.36
N ASP A 22 -10.22 7.38 -27.64
CA ASP A 22 -11.15 8.19 -26.82
C ASP A 22 -12.19 8.89 -27.71
N ARG A 23 -11.81 9.40 -28.89
CA ARG A 23 -12.73 9.94 -29.90
C ARG A 23 -13.62 8.88 -30.54
N ALA A 24 -13.08 7.67 -30.81
CA ALA A 24 -13.82 6.58 -31.43
C ALA A 24 -14.79 5.90 -30.44
N ALA A 25 -14.49 5.93 -29.14
CA ALA A 25 -15.35 5.40 -28.09
C ALA A 25 -16.62 6.24 -27.88
N GLY A 26 -16.77 7.38 -28.60
CA GLY A 26 -17.95 8.22 -28.51
C GLY A 26 -18.20 8.67 -27.07
N SER A 27 -17.12 9.03 -26.35
CA SER A 27 -17.25 9.71 -25.08
C SER A 27 -17.89 11.07 -25.33
N SER A 28 -19.21 11.06 -25.55
CA SER A 28 -20.03 12.25 -25.38
C SER A 28 -19.77 12.70 -23.94
N ASP A 29 -19.27 13.91 -23.80
CA ASP A 29 -19.02 14.64 -22.56
C ASP A 29 -20.32 14.90 -21.75
N GLU A 30 -21.29 14.03 -21.82
CA GLU A 30 -22.57 14.08 -21.12
C GLU A 30 -22.66 13.22 -19.86
N ASP A 31 -21.53 12.71 -19.37
CA ASP A 31 -21.51 12.26 -18.00
C ASP A 31 -21.02 13.42 -17.14
N GLU A 32 -21.99 14.17 -16.59
CA GLU A 32 -21.83 15.31 -15.71
C GLU A 32 -20.85 14.99 -14.56
N GLY A 33 -19.58 15.07 -14.87
CA GLY A 33 -18.56 15.04 -13.89
C GLY A 33 -18.54 16.32 -13.12
N VAL A 34 -19.02 16.23 -11.91
CA VAL A 34 -19.01 17.23 -10.86
C VAL A 34 -17.62 17.89 -10.72
N THR A 35 -17.23 18.66 -11.72
CA THR A 35 -16.25 19.73 -11.57
C THR A 35 -17.02 21.00 -11.80
N ASP A 36 -17.17 21.78 -10.71
CA ASP A 36 -17.54 23.19 -10.86
C ASP A 36 -16.65 23.83 -11.94
N ALA A 37 -17.20 24.75 -12.71
CA ALA A 37 -16.56 25.48 -13.82
C ALA A 37 -15.25 26.23 -13.46
N GLY A 38 -14.66 25.93 -12.30
CA GLY A 38 -13.40 26.47 -11.78
C GLY A 38 -12.36 25.41 -11.38
N GLY A 39 -12.51 24.15 -11.79
CA GLY A 39 -11.49 23.10 -11.53
C GLY A 39 -11.35 22.67 -10.08
N LYS A 40 -12.26 23.01 -9.18
CA LYS A 40 -12.24 22.62 -7.78
C LYS A 40 -13.04 21.33 -7.58
N MET A 41 -12.36 20.33 -6.98
CA MET A 41 -13.00 19.07 -6.59
C MET A 41 -14.14 19.31 -5.60
N PRO A 42 -15.29 18.62 -5.75
CA PRO A 42 -16.38 18.68 -4.77
C PRO A 42 -15.89 18.30 -3.37
N ARG A 43 -16.34 19.00 -2.34
CA ARG A 43 -15.93 18.75 -0.94
C ARG A 43 -16.06 17.29 -0.49
N PRO A 44 -17.14 16.54 -0.80
CA PRO A 44 -17.26 15.15 -0.41
C PRO A 44 -16.19 14.25 -1.07
N MET A 45 -15.90 14.48 -2.35
CA MET A 45 -14.89 13.73 -3.09
C MET A 45 -13.47 14.03 -2.58
N PHE A 46 -13.18 15.27 -2.25
CA PHE A 46 -11.91 15.68 -1.62
C PHE A 46 -11.73 15.00 -0.25
N ARG A 47 -12.79 14.93 0.57
CA ARG A 47 -12.75 14.23 1.86
C ARG A 47 -12.48 12.73 1.69
N SER A 48 -13.15 12.08 0.74
CA SER A 48 -12.91 10.67 0.43
C SER A 48 -11.47 10.42 -0.01
N LEU A 49 -10.92 11.26 -0.89
CA LEU A 49 -9.53 11.19 -1.30
C LEU A 49 -8.58 11.34 -0.10
N LEU A 50 -8.83 12.33 0.77
CA LEU A 50 -8.00 12.57 1.95
C LEU A 50 -8.01 11.37 2.90
N PHE A 51 -9.16 10.75 3.17
CA PHE A 51 -9.25 9.54 4.00
C PHE A 51 -8.52 8.36 3.37
N ILE A 52 -8.66 8.14 2.06
CA ILE A 52 -7.93 7.08 1.36
C ILE A 52 -6.42 7.32 1.44
N LEU A 53 -5.96 8.54 1.19
CA LEU A 53 -4.53 8.88 1.27
C LEU A 53 -4.00 8.77 2.71
N ALA A 54 -4.78 9.15 3.72
CA ALA A 54 -4.44 8.95 5.12
C ALA A 54 -4.35 7.45 5.47
N SER A 55 -5.30 6.64 5.00
CA SER A 55 -5.23 5.18 5.14
C SER A 55 -3.98 4.61 4.49
N VAL A 56 -3.65 5.04 3.25
CA VAL A 56 -2.41 4.68 2.55
C VAL A 56 -1.18 5.04 3.39
N PHE A 57 -1.12 6.26 3.91
CA PHE A 57 -0.03 6.71 4.77
C PHE A 57 0.15 5.80 5.99
N PHE A 58 -0.91 5.52 6.72
CA PHE A 58 -0.84 4.76 7.96
C PHE A 58 -0.44 3.31 7.76
N TRP A 59 -0.98 2.61 6.77
CA TRP A 59 -0.58 1.21 6.57
C TRP A 59 0.84 1.10 5.98
N PHE A 60 1.27 2.03 5.12
CA PHE A 60 2.67 2.12 4.71
C PHE A 60 3.58 2.37 5.91
N PHE A 61 3.14 3.23 6.82
CA PHE A 61 3.89 3.57 8.03
C PHE A 61 4.07 2.34 8.93
N GLY A 62 3.03 1.58 9.18
CA GLY A 62 3.11 0.35 9.97
C GLY A 62 3.93 -0.74 9.32
N TYR A 63 3.71 -1.01 8.03
CA TYR A 63 4.43 -2.07 7.32
C TYR A 63 5.92 -1.78 7.18
N ASN A 64 6.29 -0.57 6.77
CA ASN A 64 7.69 -0.20 6.60
C ASN A 64 8.47 -0.17 7.92
N ALA A 65 7.83 0.10 9.05
CA ALA A 65 8.47 -0.02 10.36
C ALA A 65 8.99 -1.43 10.58
N VAL A 66 8.14 -2.44 10.36
CA VAL A 66 8.54 -3.83 10.54
C VAL A 66 9.57 -4.25 9.51
N THR A 67 9.35 -4.02 8.22
CA THR A 67 10.25 -4.50 7.17
C THR A 67 11.64 -3.86 7.22
N SER A 68 11.76 -2.61 7.66
CA SER A 68 13.05 -1.90 7.76
C SER A 68 13.80 -2.20 9.06
N ALA A 69 13.10 -2.44 10.16
CA ALA A 69 13.70 -2.54 11.48
C ALA A 69 13.66 -3.95 12.08
N PHE A 70 12.95 -4.91 11.43
CA PHE A 70 12.79 -6.26 11.95
C PHE A 70 14.12 -7.01 12.14
N SER A 71 15.12 -6.79 11.29
CA SER A 71 16.43 -7.42 11.42
C SER A 71 17.07 -7.07 12.77
N ARG A 72 17.10 -5.78 13.12
CA ARG A 72 17.65 -5.31 14.40
C ARG A 72 16.81 -5.82 15.58
N TYR A 73 15.50 -5.78 15.46
CA TYR A 73 14.59 -6.33 16.47
C TYR A 73 14.86 -7.80 16.72
N ALA A 74 14.98 -8.60 15.66
CA ALA A 74 15.17 -10.03 15.76
C ALA A 74 16.56 -10.42 16.32
N GLU A 75 17.60 -9.65 16.02
CA GLU A 75 18.93 -9.85 16.62
C GLU A 75 18.92 -9.60 18.13
N GLN A 76 18.18 -8.60 18.59
CA GLN A 76 18.18 -8.21 20.01
C GLN A 76 17.16 -9.01 20.84
N GLU A 77 15.98 -9.31 20.29
CA GLU A 77 14.88 -9.86 21.05
C GLU A 77 14.55 -11.33 20.73
N LEU A 78 14.78 -11.81 19.50
CA LEU A 78 14.33 -13.14 19.06
C LEU A 78 15.45 -14.18 18.95
N GLN A 79 16.72 -13.76 18.86
CA GLN A 79 17.91 -14.63 18.78
C GLN A 79 17.79 -15.77 17.74
N GLY A 80 17.33 -15.45 16.52
CA GLY A 80 17.09 -16.48 15.49
C GLY A 80 17.32 -15.99 14.07
N ASN A 81 17.04 -16.86 13.10
CA ASN A 81 17.22 -16.56 11.68
C ASN A 81 16.09 -15.65 11.15
N PHE A 82 16.26 -14.34 11.30
CA PHE A 82 15.32 -13.34 10.84
C PHE A 82 15.19 -13.25 9.31
N ALA A 83 16.23 -13.64 8.56
CA ALA A 83 16.20 -13.60 7.10
C ALA A 83 15.14 -14.54 6.53
N LEU A 84 14.99 -15.75 7.10
CA LEU A 84 13.93 -16.68 6.71
C LEU A 84 12.54 -16.13 6.97
N VAL A 85 12.35 -15.41 8.07
CA VAL A 85 11.05 -14.80 8.42
C VAL A 85 10.64 -13.78 7.36
N LEU A 86 11.54 -12.86 6.99
CA LEU A 86 11.30 -11.86 5.96
C LEU A 86 11.15 -12.49 4.56
N MET A 87 11.91 -13.54 4.27
CA MET A 87 11.81 -14.27 3.00
C MET A 87 10.43 -14.92 2.85
N ILE A 88 9.91 -15.58 3.89
CA ILE A 88 8.58 -16.18 3.88
C ILE A 88 7.50 -15.10 3.67
N CYS A 89 7.61 -13.96 4.34
CA CYS A 89 6.72 -12.82 4.13
C CYS A 89 6.72 -12.37 2.66
N THR A 90 7.89 -12.22 2.06
CA THR A 90 8.05 -11.78 0.67
C THR A 90 7.50 -12.81 -0.32
N VAL A 91 7.81 -14.09 -0.13
CA VAL A 91 7.29 -15.18 -0.98
C VAL A 91 5.77 -15.27 -0.89
N ALA A 92 5.21 -15.18 0.31
CA ALA A 92 3.76 -15.15 0.51
C ALA A 92 3.09 -13.97 -0.21
N ALA A 93 3.71 -12.78 -0.18
CA ALA A 93 3.24 -11.61 -0.92
C ALA A 93 3.26 -11.86 -2.44
N ILE A 94 4.37 -12.37 -2.99
CA ILE A 94 4.51 -12.65 -4.43
C ILE A 94 3.46 -13.66 -4.90
N VAL A 95 3.29 -14.77 -4.19
CA VAL A 95 2.30 -15.80 -4.52
C VAL A 95 0.89 -15.24 -4.47
N SER A 96 0.63 -14.30 -3.57
CA SER A 96 -0.70 -13.70 -3.38
C SER A 96 -1.05 -12.65 -4.42
N TYR A 97 -0.09 -12.04 -5.12
CA TYR A 97 -0.40 -10.98 -6.10
C TYR A 97 -1.37 -11.44 -7.21
N MET A 98 -1.21 -12.66 -7.70
CA MET A 98 -2.07 -13.19 -8.77
C MET A 98 -3.51 -13.43 -8.32
N PRO A 99 -3.80 -14.20 -7.24
CA PRO A 99 -5.17 -14.43 -6.80
C PRO A 99 -5.85 -13.17 -6.24
N VAL A 100 -5.11 -12.22 -5.69
CA VAL A 100 -5.67 -10.98 -5.12
C VAL A 100 -6.37 -10.14 -6.17
N GLY A 101 -5.83 -10.04 -7.39
CA GLY A 101 -6.48 -9.33 -8.49
C GLY A 101 -7.85 -9.94 -8.85
N MET A 102 -7.94 -11.27 -8.90
CA MET A 102 -9.21 -11.97 -9.15
C MET A 102 -10.21 -11.82 -8.00
N ILE A 103 -9.73 -11.86 -6.77
CA ILE A 103 -10.56 -11.63 -5.56
C ILE A 103 -11.14 -10.22 -5.58
N ALA A 104 -10.32 -9.21 -5.87
CA ALA A 104 -10.74 -7.83 -5.93
C ALA A 104 -11.83 -7.56 -6.99
N GLN A 105 -11.78 -8.27 -8.12
CA GLN A 105 -12.82 -8.19 -9.14
C GLN A 105 -14.17 -8.74 -8.65
N ARG A 106 -14.16 -9.76 -7.77
CA ARG A 106 -15.39 -10.40 -7.27
C ARG A 106 -16.03 -9.68 -6.08
N ILE A 107 -15.23 -9.28 -5.09
CA ILE A 107 -15.72 -8.71 -3.83
C ILE A 107 -15.56 -7.18 -3.74
N GLY A 108 -14.87 -6.59 -4.71
CA GLY A 108 -14.57 -5.16 -4.76
C GLY A 108 -13.27 -4.78 -4.05
N ARG A 109 -12.60 -3.73 -4.54
CA ARG A 109 -11.26 -3.28 -4.05
C ARG A 109 -11.29 -2.86 -2.59
N LYS A 110 -12.30 -2.09 -2.17
CA LYS A 110 -12.43 -1.63 -0.79
C LYS A 110 -12.44 -2.79 0.22
N ARG A 111 -13.26 -3.82 -0.04
CA ARG A 111 -13.33 -5.00 0.84
C ARG A 111 -12.04 -5.79 0.84
N THR A 112 -11.37 -5.90 -0.30
CA THR A 112 -10.07 -6.57 -0.43
C THR A 112 -9.00 -5.86 0.39
N ILE A 113 -8.94 -4.52 0.34
CA ILE A 113 -8.03 -3.72 1.17
C ILE A 113 -8.32 -3.91 2.66
N LEU A 114 -9.59 -3.86 3.08
CA LEU A 114 -9.96 -4.06 4.49
C LEU A 114 -9.54 -5.45 5.00
N ILE A 115 -9.73 -6.51 4.21
CA ILE A 115 -9.25 -7.85 4.54
C ILE A 115 -7.72 -7.83 4.71
N GLY A 116 -7.00 -7.19 3.79
CA GLY A 116 -5.54 -7.05 3.88
C GLY A 116 -5.09 -6.33 5.13
N ILE A 117 -5.76 -5.24 5.53
CA ILE A 117 -5.45 -4.49 6.76
C ILE A 117 -5.69 -5.36 8.00
N VAL A 118 -6.78 -6.13 8.04
CA VAL A 118 -7.05 -7.05 9.15
C VAL A 118 -5.98 -8.14 9.23
N MET A 119 -5.58 -8.75 8.10
CA MET A 119 -4.52 -9.76 8.06
C MET A 119 -3.19 -9.18 8.56
N LEU A 120 -2.82 -8.00 8.08
CA LEU A 120 -1.59 -7.32 8.46
C LEU A 120 -1.61 -6.90 9.94
N GLY A 121 -2.72 -6.32 10.40
CA GLY A 121 -2.91 -5.93 11.79
C GLY A 121 -2.86 -7.12 12.75
N THR A 122 -3.51 -8.23 12.41
CA THR A 122 -3.46 -9.47 13.18
C THR A 122 -2.04 -10.02 13.27
N ALA A 123 -1.29 -10.01 12.17
CA ALA A 123 0.08 -10.48 12.14
C ALA A 123 0.99 -9.62 13.05
N PHE A 124 0.89 -8.30 12.99
CA PHE A 124 1.71 -7.42 13.82
C PHE A 124 1.26 -7.42 15.28
N PHE A 125 -0.03 -7.51 15.55
CA PHE A 125 -0.51 -7.68 16.92
C PHE A 125 -0.02 -8.99 17.55
N ALA A 126 -0.08 -10.10 16.81
CA ALA A 126 0.49 -11.38 17.27
C ALA A 126 2.01 -11.29 17.48
N GLY A 127 2.72 -10.51 16.64
CA GLY A 127 4.15 -10.26 16.76
C GLY A 127 4.58 -9.75 18.14
N ILE A 128 3.70 -9.05 18.87
CA ILE A 128 3.98 -8.52 20.20
C ILE A 128 4.29 -9.64 21.21
N PHE A 129 3.69 -10.81 21.05
CA PHE A 129 3.78 -11.91 22.00
C PHE A 129 4.94 -12.89 21.74
N PHE A 130 5.66 -12.72 20.64
CA PHE A 130 6.80 -13.59 20.32
C PHE A 130 8.08 -13.09 20.99
N HIS A 131 8.76 -14.02 21.66
CA HIS A 131 10.05 -13.80 22.33
C HIS A 131 11.16 -14.66 21.72
N SER A 132 10.82 -15.48 20.74
CA SER A 132 11.76 -16.33 20.00
C SER A 132 11.23 -16.63 18.62
N VAL A 133 12.12 -16.98 17.69
CA VAL A 133 11.71 -17.44 16.36
C VAL A 133 11.08 -18.83 16.51
N SER A 134 9.81 -18.94 16.19
CA SER A 134 9.01 -20.16 16.26
C SER A 134 8.30 -20.43 14.93
N PRO A 135 7.86 -21.66 14.65
CA PRO A 135 7.10 -21.98 13.45
C PRO A 135 5.83 -21.11 13.31
N LEU A 136 5.23 -20.73 14.41
CA LEU A 136 4.05 -19.87 14.41
C LEU A 136 4.36 -18.44 13.91
N LEU A 137 5.55 -17.91 14.21
CA LEU A 137 6.01 -16.62 13.72
C LEU A 137 6.06 -16.60 12.18
N TYR A 138 6.52 -17.69 11.55
CA TYR A 138 6.54 -17.81 10.08
C TYR A 138 5.13 -17.74 9.49
N ILE A 139 4.14 -18.34 10.14
CA ILE A 139 2.73 -18.30 9.70
C ILE A 139 2.20 -16.85 9.75
N PHE A 140 2.47 -16.12 10.83
CA PHE A 140 2.04 -14.72 10.94
C PHE A 140 2.76 -13.80 9.96
N PHE A 141 4.03 -14.04 9.66
CA PHE A 141 4.74 -13.27 8.64
C PHE A 141 4.28 -13.62 7.22
N ALA A 142 3.92 -14.86 6.94
CA ALA A 142 3.23 -15.22 5.70
C ALA A 142 1.88 -14.48 5.59
N LEU A 143 1.11 -14.43 6.68
CA LEU A 143 -0.13 -13.67 6.75
C LEU A 143 0.09 -12.17 6.52
N ALA A 144 1.16 -11.59 7.08
CA ALA A 144 1.55 -10.20 6.83
C ALA A 144 1.88 -9.94 5.35
N GLY A 145 2.63 -10.86 4.72
CA GLY A 145 2.93 -10.78 3.28
C GLY A 145 1.69 -10.87 2.40
N MET A 146 0.76 -11.78 2.70
CA MET A 146 -0.53 -11.83 2.03
C MET A 146 -1.32 -10.53 2.23
N GLY A 147 -1.43 -10.04 3.47
CA GLY A 147 -2.11 -8.78 3.78
C GLY A 147 -1.52 -7.60 3.00
N TRP A 148 -0.19 -7.51 2.91
CA TRP A 148 0.51 -6.54 2.07
C TRP A 148 0.06 -6.61 0.61
N ALA A 149 0.00 -7.82 0.00
CA ALA A 149 -0.43 -7.99 -1.37
C ALA A 149 -1.88 -7.54 -1.58
N PHE A 150 -2.79 -7.89 -0.65
CA PHE A 150 -4.19 -7.49 -0.67
C PHE A 150 -4.37 -5.96 -0.70
N ILE A 151 -3.57 -5.25 0.08
CA ILE A 151 -3.62 -3.79 0.15
C ILE A 151 -2.95 -3.18 -1.08
N ASN A 152 -1.70 -3.55 -1.36
CA ASN A 152 -0.85 -2.86 -2.34
C ASN A 152 -1.40 -2.95 -3.77
N VAL A 153 -1.90 -4.13 -4.19
CA VAL A 153 -2.48 -4.33 -5.53
C VAL A 153 -3.72 -3.46 -5.75
N ASN A 154 -4.47 -3.15 -4.70
CA ASN A 154 -5.77 -2.50 -4.81
C ASN A 154 -5.76 -1.01 -4.44
N SER A 155 -4.80 -0.55 -3.62
CA SER A 155 -4.78 0.83 -3.12
C SER A 155 -4.50 1.86 -4.20
N TYR A 156 -3.52 1.65 -5.07
CA TYR A 156 -3.21 2.54 -6.16
C TYR A 156 -4.36 2.66 -7.18
N PRO A 157 -4.91 1.55 -7.73
CA PRO A 157 -6.05 1.65 -8.62
C PRO A 157 -7.28 2.31 -7.98
N MET A 158 -7.51 2.11 -6.68
CA MET A 158 -8.62 2.75 -5.97
C MET A 158 -8.49 4.28 -5.94
N VAL A 159 -7.27 4.81 -5.81
CA VAL A 159 -7.01 6.26 -5.87
C VAL A 159 -7.19 6.78 -7.29
N VAL A 160 -6.71 6.04 -8.29
CA VAL A 160 -6.82 6.44 -9.70
C VAL A 160 -8.26 6.39 -10.20
N GLU A 161 -9.09 5.46 -9.72
CA GLU A 161 -10.53 5.40 -10.06
C GLU A 161 -11.32 6.63 -9.61
N LEU A 162 -10.82 7.41 -8.66
CA LEU A 162 -11.40 8.70 -8.30
C LEU A 162 -11.05 9.81 -9.31
N SER A 163 -10.08 9.56 -10.20
CA SER A 163 -9.70 10.51 -11.23
C SER A 163 -10.60 10.37 -12.46
N LYS A 164 -10.87 11.48 -13.13
CA LYS A 164 -11.49 11.49 -14.45
C LYS A 164 -10.42 11.79 -15.50
N GLY A 165 -10.34 10.95 -16.54
CA GLY A 165 -9.59 11.14 -17.77
C GLY A 165 -8.25 11.91 -17.66
N SER A 166 -8.29 13.23 -17.67
CA SER A 166 -7.11 14.11 -17.68
C SER A 166 -6.34 14.20 -16.35
N ASP A 167 -6.96 13.83 -15.23
CA ASP A 167 -6.38 14.02 -13.90
C ASP A 167 -5.62 12.83 -13.32
N VAL A 168 -5.51 11.70 -14.04
CA VAL A 168 -4.83 10.47 -13.59
C VAL A 168 -3.41 10.74 -13.08
N GLY A 169 -2.65 11.58 -13.77
CA GLY A 169 -1.28 11.94 -13.36
C GLY A 169 -1.23 12.64 -12.00
N LYS A 170 -2.18 13.52 -11.71
CA LYS A 170 -2.29 14.25 -10.44
C LYS A 170 -2.58 13.30 -9.26
N TYR A 171 -3.54 12.39 -9.43
CA TYR A 171 -3.88 11.41 -8.39
C TYR A 171 -2.77 10.38 -8.16
N THR A 172 -2.10 9.96 -9.23
CA THR A 172 -0.88 9.17 -9.16
C THR A 172 0.19 9.88 -8.35
N GLY A 173 0.40 11.18 -8.62
CA GLY A 173 1.32 12.02 -7.86
C GLY A 173 0.98 12.08 -6.36
N TYR A 174 -0.28 12.27 -6.01
CA TYR A 174 -0.72 12.27 -4.61
C TYR A 174 -0.46 10.94 -3.91
N TYR A 175 -0.80 9.82 -4.57
CA TYR A 175 -0.56 8.49 -4.02
C TYR A 175 0.93 8.25 -3.73
N TYR A 176 1.79 8.50 -4.72
CA TYR A 176 3.23 8.28 -4.55
C TYR A 176 3.86 9.27 -3.58
N THR A 177 3.45 10.53 -3.56
CA THR A 177 3.95 11.49 -2.58
C THR A 177 3.67 11.02 -1.16
N VAL A 178 2.44 10.59 -0.88
CA VAL A 178 2.02 10.13 0.45
C VAL A 178 2.74 8.82 0.83
N SER A 179 2.78 7.85 -0.08
CA SER A 179 3.42 6.55 0.19
C SER A 179 4.95 6.66 0.35
N MET A 180 5.62 7.46 -0.47
CA MET A 180 7.06 7.70 -0.35
C MET A 180 7.41 8.49 0.91
N THR A 181 6.58 9.48 1.27
CA THR A 181 6.72 10.20 2.54
C THR A 181 6.67 9.23 3.72
N ALA A 182 5.69 8.33 3.74
CA ALA A 182 5.62 7.30 4.77
C ALA A 182 6.88 6.42 4.79
N GLN A 183 7.36 5.97 3.63
CA GLN A 183 8.53 5.10 3.52
C GLN A 183 9.83 5.78 3.98
N ILE A 184 9.98 7.10 3.80
CA ILE A 184 11.16 7.86 4.23
C ILE A 184 11.14 8.09 5.74
N PHE A 185 10.00 8.53 6.28
CA PHE A 185 9.93 8.90 7.70
C PHE A 185 9.83 7.69 8.63
N THR A 186 9.23 6.59 8.18
CA THR A 186 9.02 5.41 9.03
C THR A 186 10.30 4.80 9.58
N PRO A 187 11.34 4.49 8.77
CA PRO A 187 12.58 3.93 9.31
C PRO A 187 13.25 4.84 10.34
N ILE A 188 13.20 6.16 10.12
CA ILE A 188 13.78 7.15 11.03
C ILE A 188 13.06 7.09 12.38
N LEU A 189 11.72 7.22 12.37
CA LEU A 189 10.94 7.27 13.59
C LEU A 189 10.92 5.93 14.34
N SER A 190 10.80 4.80 13.62
CA SER A 190 10.82 3.48 14.25
C SER A 190 12.17 3.16 14.89
N ASN A 191 13.28 3.54 14.27
CA ASN A 191 14.61 3.36 14.83
C ASN A 191 14.84 4.24 16.05
N ILE A 192 14.47 5.52 16.01
CA ILE A 192 14.53 6.42 17.15
C ILE A 192 13.73 5.85 18.33
N LEU A 193 12.53 5.37 18.06
CA LEU A 193 11.67 4.79 19.10
C LEU A 193 12.31 3.53 19.71
N MET A 194 12.87 2.65 18.89
CA MET A 194 13.55 1.44 19.37
C MET A 194 14.81 1.76 20.19
N GLU A 195 15.58 2.75 19.80
CA GLU A 195 16.81 3.14 20.52
C GLU A 195 16.53 3.81 21.86
N HIS A 196 15.48 4.64 21.97
CA HIS A 196 15.20 5.41 23.17
C HIS A 196 14.22 4.72 24.14
N VAL A 197 13.27 3.94 23.63
CA VAL A 197 12.22 3.29 24.45
C VAL A 197 12.46 1.78 24.57
N GLY A 198 13.03 1.17 23.53
CA GLY A 198 13.38 -0.27 23.51
C GLY A 198 12.86 -0.98 22.27
N TYR A 199 13.52 -2.07 21.90
CA TYR A 199 13.24 -2.82 20.68
C TYR A 199 11.82 -3.40 20.64
N ARG A 200 11.25 -3.77 21.76
CA ARG A 200 9.87 -4.31 21.86
C ARG A 200 8.77 -3.36 21.43
N THR A 201 9.08 -2.10 21.21
CA THR A 201 8.10 -1.10 20.73
C THR A 201 7.77 -1.26 19.24
N LEU A 202 8.55 -2.01 18.46
CA LEU A 202 8.38 -2.15 17.02
C LEU A 202 6.98 -2.67 16.63
N PHE A 203 6.55 -3.80 17.19
CA PHE A 203 5.25 -4.39 16.85
C PHE A 203 4.05 -3.60 17.38
N PRO A 204 4.04 -3.10 18.64
CA PRO A 204 2.98 -2.18 19.09
C PRO A 204 2.85 -0.92 18.22
N TYR A 205 3.97 -0.34 17.84
CA TYR A 205 4.00 0.80 16.92
C TYR A 205 3.37 0.45 15.56
N ALA A 206 3.82 -0.64 14.94
CA ALA A 206 3.30 -1.06 13.64
C ALA A 206 1.81 -1.42 13.70
N ALA A 207 1.38 -2.15 14.73
CA ALA A 207 -0.02 -2.52 14.93
C ALA A 207 -0.91 -1.28 15.13
N PHE A 208 -0.44 -0.28 15.87
CA PHE A 208 -1.16 0.98 16.07
C PHE A 208 -1.43 1.70 14.74
N PHE A 209 -0.42 1.84 13.89
CA PHE A 209 -0.58 2.52 12.60
C PHE A 209 -1.44 1.74 11.62
N VAL A 210 -1.31 0.41 11.58
CA VAL A 210 -2.19 -0.44 10.77
C VAL A 210 -3.63 -0.36 11.25
N PHE A 211 -3.86 -0.33 12.57
CA PHE A 211 -5.19 -0.12 13.12
C PHE A 211 -5.75 1.28 12.81
N ALA A 212 -4.92 2.34 12.88
CA ALA A 212 -5.32 3.68 12.47
C ALA A 212 -5.75 3.73 10.99
N SER A 213 -5.07 2.97 10.12
CA SER A 213 -5.46 2.81 8.71
C SER A 213 -6.84 2.12 8.54
N PHE A 214 -7.24 1.25 9.46
CA PHE A 214 -8.54 0.60 9.40
C PHE A 214 -9.70 1.56 9.74
N VAL A 215 -9.42 2.56 10.58
CA VAL A 215 -10.42 3.54 11.05
C VAL A 215 -10.60 4.69 10.04
N THR A 216 -9.58 4.96 9.21
CA THR A 216 -9.61 6.02 8.19
C THR A 216 -10.12 5.52 6.85
#